data_46f4782ef540f24e27c4d5fe3b474fa8
#
_entry.id   46f4782ef540f24e27c4d5fe3b474fa8
#
_cell.length_a   1.000
_cell.length_b   1.000
_cell.length_c   1.000
_cell.angle_alpha   90.00
_cell.angle_beta   90.00
_cell.angle_gamma   90.00
#
_symmetry.space_group_name_H-M   'P 1'
#
loop_
_entity.id
_entity.type
_entity.pdbx_description
1 polymer ?
#
loop_
_entity_poly.entity_id
_entity_poly.type
_entity_poly.pdbx_seq_one_letter_code
_entity_poly.pdbx_strand_id
1 'polypeptide(L)'
;GPACTDILRKSPFRLCEISGFGFRRVDTIIRKSGGDPHDPVRIHGAMICALENARQHGHLYLEVNALITESMQFLNETIPLPQMQVRRAEVEQKLQQMAEDNEIVSDGGRLYLPHIFMQEVETAAKAAAMLMEHMAKIDVTLPLEQVKQKLGLHLTKRQSRGVEVAMERNLSIITGGPGTGKTTVLKAIIEVYRILHPKNRIVLAAPTGKASRRMAQSTGMLEALTLHSLLGLQGDFCSKDKQDQPLQVDFLIVDEASMVDMWLAHQLFTRLQKDTKLLLLGDVDQLESVGAGNVFAELIGSGIVPVTVLDEIFRQSKDSLIAYNAKFINEENSSLFYGPDFQFVKAENQEEAAAQIQELYLRELQDTSIGQLQIISPYRTDGEASSNGLNALIRETVNPHTEKIPEVAFGERIFRLH
;
A
#
# COMPACT_ATOMS: atom_id res chain seq x y z
N GLY A 1 -1.42 25.86 -21.88
CA GLY A 1 -0.84 26.48 -23.09
C GLY A 1 -1.43 25.90 -24.37
N PRO A 2 -1.13 26.44 -25.56
CA PRO A 2 -1.74 26.00 -26.83
C PRO A 2 -1.64 24.49 -27.10
N ALA A 3 -0.52 23.87 -26.76
CA ALA A 3 -0.31 22.42 -26.91
C ALA A 3 -1.30 21.58 -26.10
N CYS A 4 -1.72 22.04 -24.92
CA CYS A 4 -2.71 21.36 -24.12
C CYS A 4 -4.10 21.39 -24.76
N THR A 5 -4.46 22.51 -25.38
CA THR A 5 -5.75 22.67 -26.06
C THR A 5 -5.85 21.75 -27.28
N ASP A 6 -4.75 21.58 -28.04
CA ASP A 6 -4.71 20.69 -29.19
C ASP A 6 -4.78 19.21 -28.81
N ILE A 7 -4.12 18.81 -27.68
CA ILE A 7 -4.23 17.46 -27.13
C ILE A 7 -5.67 17.18 -26.72
N LEU A 8 -6.31 18.11 -26.02
CA LEU A 8 -7.69 17.94 -25.56
C LEU A 8 -8.71 17.92 -26.71
N ARG A 9 -8.44 18.61 -27.82
CA ARG A 9 -9.28 18.50 -29.00
C ARG A 9 -9.18 17.16 -29.72
N LYS A 10 -7.97 16.56 -29.74
CA LYS A 10 -7.72 15.26 -30.42
C LYS A 10 -8.06 14.07 -29.52
N SER A 11 -7.86 14.17 -28.23
CA SER A 11 -8.03 13.12 -27.26
C SER A 11 -8.64 13.64 -25.96
N PRO A 12 -9.91 14.06 -25.97
CA PRO A 12 -10.55 14.72 -24.84
C PRO A 12 -10.63 13.82 -23.58
N PHE A 13 -10.67 12.50 -23.77
CA PHE A 13 -10.74 11.53 -22.65
C PHE A 13 -9.41 11.40 -21.88
N ARG A 14 -8.31 11.99 -22.37
CA ARG A 14 -7.10 12.16 -21.56
C ARG A 14 -7.31 13.01 -20.31
N LEU A 15 -8.39 13.78 -20.26
CA LEU A 15 -8.81 14.44 -19.02
C LEU A 15 -9.12 13.45 -17.90
N CYS A 16 -9.50 12.20 -18.20
CA CYS A 16 -9.75 11.17 -17.20
C CYS A 16 -8.50 10.74 -16.43
N GLU A 17 -7.30 11.01 -16.95
CA GLU A 17 -6.02 10.82 -16.27
C GLU A 17 -5.84 11.83 -15.11
N ILE A 18 -6.63 12.89 -15.06
CA ILE A 18 -6.56 13.95 -14.05
C ILE A 18 -7.58 13.65 -12.94
N SER A 19 -7.12 13.62 -11.69
CA SER A 19 -7.98 13.42 -10.53
C SER A 19 -9.18 14.39 -10.54
N GLY A 20 -10.39 13.84 -10.38
CA GLY A 20 -11.64 14.59 -10.40
C GLY A 20 -12.32 14.73 -11.77
N PHE A 21 -11.70 14.22 -12.86
CA PHE A 21 -12.29 14.16 -14.19
C PHE A 21 -12.59 12.71 -14.59
N GLY A 22 -13.62 12.12 -14.00
CA GLY A 22 -14.08 10.78 -14.41
C GLY A 22 -14.76 10.80 -15.79
N PHE A 23 -14.86 9.63 -16.43
CA PHE A 23 -15.43 9.44 -17.76
C PHE A 23 -16.77 10.14 -17.96
N ARG A 24 -17.72 9.97 -17.02
CA ARG A 24 -19.06 10.57 -17.09
C ARG A 24 -19.03 12.10 -17.30
N ARG A 25 -18.14 12.79 -16.59
CA ARG A 25 -18.03 14.26 -16.68
C ARG A 25 -17.49 14.69 -18.03
N VAL A 26 -16.44 14.03 -18.51
CA VAL A 26 -15.83 14.31 -19.81
C VAL A 26 -16.80 13.98 -20.94
N ASP A 27 -17.42 12.80 -20.89
CA ASP A 27 -18.41 12.34 -21.86
C ASP A 27 -19.63 13.28 -21.97
N THR A 28 -20.13 13.75 -20.82
CA THR A 28 -21.25 14.71 -20.79
C THR A 28 -20.90 16.01 -21.50
N ILE A 29 -19.67 16.51 -21.31
CA ILE A 29 -19.21 17.75 -21.97
C ILE A 29 -19.16 17.55 -23.49
N ILE A 30 -18.55 16.44 -23.96
CA ILE A 30 -18.37 16.13 -25.37
C ILE A 30 -19.72 15.96 -26.06
N ARG A 31 -20.62 15.19 -25.45
CA ARG A 31 -21.96 14.93 -26.01
C ARG A 31 -22.83 16.19 -26.09
N LYS A 32 -22.75 17.07 -25.10
CA LYS A 32 -23.43 18.37 -25.15
C LYS A 32 -22.90 19.25 -26.29
N SER A 33 -21.68 19.01 -26.75
CA SER A 33 -21.07 19.71 -27.91
C SER A 33 -21.37 19.00 -29.23
N GLY A 34 -22.27 18.01 -29.28
CA GLY A 34 -22.67 17.30 -30.51
C GLY A 34 -21.79 16.09 -30.84
N GLY A 35 -21.02 15.53 -29.87
CA GLY A 35 -20.20 14.35 -30.09
C GLY A 35 -21.03 13.10 -30.40
N ASP A 36 -20.54 12.27 -31.34
CA ASP A 36 -21.14 10.99 -31.70
C ASP A 36 -21.03 9.97 -30.58
N PRO A 37 -22.14 9.34 -30.14
CA PRO A 37 -22.08 8.22 -29.15
C PRO A 37 -21.20 7.05 -29.59
N HIS A 38 -21.05 6.80 -30.89
CA HIS A 38 -20.27 5.71 -31.48
C HIS A 38 -18.84 6.11 -31.89
N ASP A 39 -18.39 7.30 -31.50
CA ASP A 39 -17.03 7.76 -31.81
C ASP A 39 -15.98 6.76 -31.27
N PRO A 40 -15.07 6.22 -32.11
CA PRO A 40 -14.00 5.33 -31.68
C PRO A 40 -13.10 5.92 -30.58
N VAL A 41 -12.92 7.25 -30.55
CA VAL A 41 -12.16 7.94 -29.49
C VAL A 41 -12.90 7.88 -28.15
N ARG A 42 -14.22 7.93 -28.17
CA ARG A 42 -15.07 7.78 -26.99
C ARG A 42 -15.01 6.34 -26.45
N ILE A 43 -15.09 5.33 -27.34
CA ILE A 43 -14.98 3.91 -26.95
C ILE A 43 -13.60 3.64 -26.36
N HIS A 44 -12.54 4.10 -27.00
CA HIS A 44 -11.18 4.04 -26.47
C HIS A 44 -11.07 4.66 -25.06
N GLY A 45 -11.59 5.89 -24.90
CA GLY A 45 -11.58 6.58 -23.61
C GLY A 45 -12.30 5.82 -22.50
N ALA A 46 -13.43 5.17 -22.82
CA ALA A 46 -14.14 4.34 -21.86
C ALA A 46 -13.32 3.13 -21.39
N MET A 47 -12.59 2.48 -22.30
CA MET A 47 -11.74 1.33 -21.97
C MET A 47 -10.55 1.72 -21.11
N ILE A 48 -9.86 2.82 -21.43
CA ILE A 48 -8.78 3.34 -20.60
C ILE A 48 -9.31 3.73 -19.21
N CYS A 49 -10.47 4.41 -19.15
CA CYS A 49 -11.08 4.77 -17.87
C CYS A 49 -11.51 3.54 -17.06
N ALA A 50 -11.94 2.45 -17.68
CA ALA A 50 -12.27 1.21 -16.98
C ALA A 50 -11.02 0.58 -16.34
N LEU A 51 -9.90 0.51 -17.08
CA LEU A 51 -8.63 0.04 -16.53
C LEU A 51 -8.10 0.94 -15.40
N GLU A 52 -8.20 2.27 -15.56
CA GLU A 52 -7.81 3.21 -14.52
C GLU A 52 -8.72 3.13 -13.28
N ASN A 53 -10.02 2.91 -13.48
CA ASN A 53 -10.97 2.68 -12.39
C ASN A 53 -10.65 1.38 -11.63
N ALA A 54 -10.35 0.30 -12.35
CA ALA A 54 -9.89 -0.95 -11.74
C ALA A 54 -8.61 -0.74 -10.91
N ARG A 55 -7.68 0.06 -11.40
CA ARG A 55 -6.46 0.43 -10.67
C ARG A 55 -6.75 1.19 -9.37
N GLN A 56 -7.72 2.11 -9.37
CA GLN A 56 -8.16 2.80 -8.16
C GLN A 56 -8.80 1.85 -7.12
N HIS A 57 -9.29 0.68 -7.57
CA HIS A 57 -9.82 -0.39 -6.71
C HIS A 57 -8.79 -1.50 -6.39
N GLY A 58 -7.51 -1.25 -6.64
CA GLY A 58 -6.42 -2.16 -6.27
C GLY A 58 -6.01 -3.16 -7.35
N HIS A 59 -6.66 -3.18 -8.52
CA HIS A 59 -6.38 -4.14 -9.59
C HIS A 59 -5.36 -3.62 -10.60
N LEU A 60 -4.44 -4.47 -11.06
CA LEU A 60 -3.47 -4.12 -12.10
C LEU A 60 -4.01 -4.34 -13.51
N TYR A 61 -5.02 -5.18 -13.66
CA TYR A 61 -5.61 -5.60 -14.93
C TYR A 61 -7.11 -5.84 -14.79
N LEU A 62 -7.76 -5.99 -15.93
CA LEU A 62 -9.10 -6.56 -16.04
C LEU A 62 -9.08 -7.76 -16.98
N GLU A 63 -9.93 -8.73 -16.72
CA GLU A 63 -10.21 -9.79 -17.70
C GLU A 63 -10.97 -9.22 -18.90
N VAL A 64 -10.82 -9.83 -20.07
CA VAL A 64 -11.44 -9.36 -21.32
C VAL A 64 -12.93 -9.05 -21.16
N ASN A 65 -13.70 -9.97 -20.57
CA ASN A 65 -15.13 -9.78 -20.39
C ASN A 65 -15.48 -8.67 -19.37
N ALA A 66 -14.67 -8.53 -18.33
CA ALA A 66 -14.82 -7.46 -17.34
C ALA A 66 -14.60 -6.10 -17.98
N LEU A 67 -13.49 -5.92 -18.72
CA LEU A 67 -13.20 -4.68 -19.44
C LEU A 67 -14.31 -4.28 -20.40
N ILE A 68 -14.81 -5.24 -21.22
CA ILE A 68 -15.91 -4.99 -22.14
C ILE A 68 -17.16 -4.55 -21.38
N THR A 69 -17.51 -5.26 -20.31
CA THR A 69 -18.72 -4.98 -19.52
C THR A 69 -18.67 -3.62 -18.86
N GLU A 70 -17.56 -3.27 -18.19
CA GLU A 70 -17.38 -1.95 -17.56
C GLU A 70 -17.35 -0.84 -18.58
N SER A 71 -16.68 -1.04 -19.73
CA SER A 71 -16.66 -0.06 -20.82
C SER A 71 -18.06 0.18 -21.37
N MET A 72 -18.85 -0.87 -21.60
CA MET A 72 -20.24 -0.75 -22.04
C MET A 72 -21.10 -0.03 -21.02
N GLN A 73 -20.89 -0.25 -19.73
CA GLN A 73 -21.58 0.46 -18.67
C GLN A 73 -21.29 1.96 -18.76
N PHE A 74 -20.03 2.37 -18.84
CA PHE A 74 -19.65 3.77 -19.01
C PHE A 74 -20.26 4.40 -20.27
N LEU A 75 -20.21 3.69 -21.40
CA LEU A 75 -20.68 4.18 -22.69
C LEU A 75 -22.22 4.32 -22.74
N ASN A 76 -22.96 3.46 -22.09
CA ASN A 76 -24.41 3.34 -22.28
C ASN A 76 -25.25 3.87 -21.12
N GLU A 77 -24.66 4.08 -19.93
CA GLU A 77 -25.37 4.50 -18.72
C GLU A 77 -26.20 5.79 -18.91
N THR A 78 -25.66 6.73 -19.69
CA THR A 78 -26.31 8.04 -19.92
C THR A 78 -27.07 8.11 -21.25
N ILE A 79 -27.20 6.99 -21.99
CA ILE A 79 -27.89 6.91 -23.27
C ILE A 79 -29.26 6.23 -23.12
N PRO A 80 -30.37 7.00 -23.09
CA PRO A 80 -31.69 6.45 -22.82
C PRO A 80 -32.28 5.67 -24.00
N LEU A 81 -31.84 5.94 -25.24
CA LEU A 81 -32.37 5.32 -26.45
C LEU A 81 -31.54 4.09 -26.84
N PRO A 82 -32.12 2.87 -26.83
CA PRO A 82 -31.37 1.63 -27.11
C PRO A 82 -30.69 1.61 -28.49
N GLN A 83 -31.29 2.26 -29.50
CA GLN A 83 -30.71 2.36 -30.84
C GLN A 83 -29.44 3.22 -30.94
N MET A 84 -29.21 4.09 -29.94
CA MET A 84 -28.02 4.94 -29.84
C MET A 84 -26.96 4.37 -28.90
N GLN A 85 -27.22 3.21 -28.30
CA GLN A 85 -26.26 2.55 -27.42
C GLN A 85 -25.18 1.87 -28.24
N VAL A 86 -23.93 1.98 -27.75
CA VAL A 86 -22.76 1.29 -28.30
C VAL A 86 -22.94 -0.21 -28.09
N ARG A 87 -22.73 -1.00 -29.15
CA ARG A 87 -22.87 -2.45 -29.13
C ARG A 87 -21.56 -3.10 -28.69
N ARG A 88 -21.67 -4.29 -28.11
CA ARG A 88 -20.53 -5.10 -27.68
C ARG A 88 -19.50 -5.30 -28.81
N ALA A 89 -19.95 -5.58 -30.02
CA ALA A 89 -19.07 -5.78 -31.17
C ALA A 89 -18.20 -4.56 -31.50
N GLU A 90 -18.69 -3.34 -31.27
CA GLU A 90 -17.89 -2.10 -31.50
C GLU A 90 -16.78 -1.97 -30.44
N VAL A 91 -17.07 -2.35 -29.19
CA VAL A 91 -16.07 -2.38 -28.10
C VAL A 91 -15.03 -3.46 -28.37
N GLU A 92 -15.44 -4.65 -28.79
CA GLU A 92 -14.54 -5.77 -29.13
C GLU A 92 -13.63 -5.41 -30.31
N GLN A 93 -14.18 -4.77 -31.34
CA GLN A 93 -13.39 -4.29 -32.49
C GLN A 93 -12.37 -3.24 -32.08
N LYS A 94 -12.77 -2.30 -31.21
CA LYS A 94 -11.84 -1.27 -30.70
C LYS A 94 -10.77 -1.89 -29.81
N LEU A 95 -11.12 -2.87 -28.97
CA LEU A 95 -10.16 -3.61 -28.14
C LEU A 95 -9.10 -4.29 -28.99
N GLN A 96 -9.51 -4.96 -30.08
CA GLN A 96 -8.57 -5.60 -30.99
C GLN A 96 -7.60 -4.57 -31.61
N GLN A 97 -8.13 -3.43 -32.07
CA GLN A 97 -7.29 -2.34 -32.60
C GLN A 97 -6.30 -1.84 -31.53
N MET A 98 -6.75 -1.58 -30.30
CA MET A 98 -5.87 -1.11 -29.21
C MET A 98 -4.77 -2.12 -28.87
N ALA A 99 -5.06 -3.40 -28.97
CA ALA A 99 -4.05 -4.45 -28.78
C ALA A 99 -3.03 -4.47 -29.94
N GLU A 100 -3.47 -4.32 -31.21
CA GLU A 100 -2.59 -4.22 -32.37
C GLU A 100 -1.70 -2.97 -32.31
N ASP A 101 -2.22 -1.86 -31.80
CA ASP A 101 -1.52 -0.58 -31.62
C ASP A 101 -0.63 -0.55 -30.35
N ASN A 102 -0.59 -1.63 -29.55
CA ASN A 102 0.09 -1.75 -28.25
C ASN A 102 -0.36 -0.72 -27.21
N GLU A 103 -1.58 -0.23 -27.31
CA GLU A 103 -2.21 0.66 -26.32
C GLU A 103 -2.76 -0.11 -25.11
N ILE A 104 -2.97 -1.43 -25.26
CA ILE A 104 -3.30 -2.41 -24.21
C ILE A 104 -2.41 -3.63 -24.43
N VAL A 105 -1.91 -4.19 -23.32
CA VAL A 105 -1.16 -5.45 -23.31
C VAL A 105 -2.07 -6.59 -22.86
N SER A 106 -2.09 -7.68 -23.62
CA SER A 106 -2.82 -8.90 -23.25
C SER A 106 -1.85 -9.99 -22.83
N ASP A 107 -2.04 -10.51 -21.61
CA ASP A 107 -1.29 -11.65 -21.09
C ASP A 107 -2.25 -12.65 -20.43
N GLY A 108 -2.36 -13.85 -21.02
CA GLY A 108 -3.22 -14.91 -20.48
C GLY A 108 -4.70 -14.54 -20.32
N GLY A 109 -5.25 -13.62 -21.14
CA GLY A 109 -6.62 -13.13 -21.05
C GLY A 109 -6.79 -11.94 -20.05
N ARG A 110 -5.72 -11.50 -19.45
CA ARG A 110 -5.63 -10.30 -18.62
C ARG A 110 -5.22 -9.11 -19.48
N LEU A 111 -5.88 -8.01 -19.33
CA LEU A 111 -5.66 -6.80 -20.10
C LEU A 111 -5.10 -5.69 -19.20
N TYR A 112 -3.96 -5.16 -19.57
CA TYR A 112 -3.20 -4.18 -18.81
C TYR A 112 -3.01 -2.87 -19.59
N LEU A 113 -2.85 -1.78 -18.86
CA LEU A 113 -2.18 -0.61 -19.40
C LEU A 113 -0.68 -0.93 -19.56
N PRO A 114 -0.03 -0.57 -20.68
CA PRO A 114 1.35 -1.00 -20.99
C PRO A 114 2.36 -0.66 -19.90
N HIS A 115 2.28 0.53 -19.31
CA HIS A 115 3.20 0.94 -18.25
C HIS A 115 3.01 0.14 -16.94
N ILE A 116 1.79 -0.33 -16.65
CA ILE A 116 1.51 -1.19 -15.48
C ILE A 116 2.07 -2.59 -15.71
N PHE A 117 1.86 -3.16 -16.91
CA PHE A 117 2.44 -4.44 -17.29
C PHE A 117 3.97 -4.44 -17.19
N MET A 118 4.62 -3.37 -17.67
CA MET A 118 6.07 -3.24 -17.58
C MET A 118 6.56 -3.16 -16.13
N GLN A 119 5.85 -2.46 -15.25
CA GLN A 119 6.19 -2.41 -13.83
C GLN A 119 6.16 -3.81 -13.19
N GLU A 120 5.14 -4.61 -13.49
CA GLU A 120 5.02 -5.98 -13.00
C GLU A 120 6.16 -6.86 -13.52
N VAL A 121 6.41 -6.84 -14.83
CA VAL A 121 7.46 -7.64 -15.49
C VAL A 121 8.86 -7.28 -14.96
N GLU A 122 9.18 -6.00 -14.87
CA GLU A 122 10.51 -5.56 -14.42
C GLU A 122 10.74 -5.88 -12.94
N THR A 123 9.69 -5.72 -12.10
CA THR A 123 9.76 -6.10 -10.68
C THR A 123 9.97 -7.60 -10.52
N ALA A 124 9.21 -8.43 -11.26
CA ALA A 124 9.34 -9.88 -11.24
C ALA A 124 10.72 -10.34 -11.75
N ALA A 125 11.20 -9.75 -12.84
CA ALA A 125 12.53 -10.05 -13.39
C ALA A 125 13.64 -9.73 -12.38
N LYS A 126 13.55 -8.61 -11.68
CA LYS A 126 14.53 -8.25 -10.66
C LYS A 126 14.48 -9.17 -9.46
N ALA A 127 13.28 -9.50 -8.97
CA ALA A 127 13.10 -10.48 -7.89
C ALA A 127 13.70 -11.85 -8.27
N ALA A 128 13.42 -12.32 -9.47
CA ALA A 128 13.98 -13.57 -9.99
C ALA A 128 15.51 -13.54 -10.06
N ALA A 129 16.10 -12.43 -10.55
CA ALA A 129 17.55 -12.25 -10.58
C ALA A 129 18.18 -12.35 -9.18
N MET A 130 17.56 -11.70 -8.17
CA MET A 130 18.03 -11.78 -6.78
C MET A 130 17.95 -13.20 -6.20
N LEU A 131 16.96 -14.00 -6.60
CA LEU A 131 16.79 -15.38 -6.17
C LEU A 131 17.77 -16.34 -6.82
N MET A 132 18.20 -16.07 -8.08
CA MET A 132 19.15 -16.89 -8.83
C MET A 132 20.60 -16.70 -8.38
N GLU A 133 20.90 -15.62 -7.67
CA GLU A 133 22.25 -15.42 -7.16
C GLU A 133 22.61 -16.43 -6.09
N HIS A 134 23.66 -17.21 -6.36
CA HIS A 134 24.18 -18.20 -5.42
C HIS A 134 25.04 -17.49 -4.38
N MET A 135 24.52 -17.39 -3.18
CA MET A 135 25.30 -16.95 -2.02
C MET A 135 26.13 -18.11 -1.46
N ALA A 136 27.36 -17.81 -1.06
CA ALA A 136 28.14 -18.76 -0.26
C ALA A 136 27.37 -19.10 1.02
N LYS A 137 27.34 -20.38 1.38
CA LYS A 137 26.67 -20.83 2.61
C LYS A 137 27.38 -20.22 3.81
N ILE A 138 26.69 -19.33 4.54
CA ILE A 138 27.24 -18.63 5.69
C ILE A 138 26.80 -19.39 6.95
N ASP A 139 27.76 -19.80 7.80
CA ASP A 139 27.45 -20.37 9.10
C ASP A 139 27.10 -19.24 10.08
N VAL A 140 25.83 -19.13 10.43
CA VAL A 140 25.29 -18.12 11.35
C VAL A 140 25.18 -18.61 12.80
N THR A 141 25.54 -19.87 13.07
CA THR A 141 25.33 -20.53 14.38
C THR A 141 26.01 -19.76 15.52
N LEU A 142 27.32 -19.51 15.39
CA LEU A 142 28.08 -18.77 16.40
C LEU A 142 27.63 -17.31 16.53
N PRO A 143 27.50 -16.52 15.43
CA PRO A 143 26.99 -15.16 15.52
C PRO A 143 25.60 -15.08 16.14
N LEU A 144 24.70 -15.99 15.83
CA LEU A 144 23.34 -16.02 16.37
C LEU A 144 23.34 -16.31 17.88
N GLU A 145 24.14 -17.25 18.36
CA GLU A 145 24.26 -17.53 19.79
C GLU A 145 24.89 -16.36 20.55
N GLN A 146 25.88 -15.68 19.99
CA GLN A 146 26.44 -14.45 20.57
C GLN A 146 25.37 -13.35 20.70
N VAL A 147 24.54 -13.15 19.66
CA VAL A 147 23.46 -12.16 19.67
C VAL A 147 22.39 -12.54 20.69
N LYS A 148 21.97 -13.81 20.78
CA LYS A 148 21.02 -14.27 21.79
C LYS A 148 21.51 -13.97 23.21
N GLN A 149 22.77 -14.27 23.50
CA GLN A 149 23.37 -13.98 24.81
C GLN A 149 23.48 -12.46 25.07
N LYS A 150 23.98 -11.70 24.10
CA LYS A 150 24.16 -10.23 24.20
C LYS A 150 22.85 -9.50 24.49
N LEU A 151 21.78 -9.90 23.81
CA LEU A 151 20.47 -9.22 23.85
C LEU A 151 19.48 -9.90 24.81
N GLY A 152 19.85 -11.02 25.44
CA GLY A 152 18.93 -11.81 26.28
C GLY A 152 17.72 -12.36 25.51
N LEU A 153 17.91 -12.73 24.23
CA LEU A 153 16.82 -13.16 23.35
C LEU A 153 16.62 -14.68 23.42
N HIS A 154 15.36 -15.07 23.55
CA HIS A 154 14.92 -16.45 23.38
C HIS A 154 14.16 -16.55 22.05
N LEU A 155 14.85 -17.03 21.00
CA LEU A 155 14.25 -17.22 19.69
C LEU A 155 13.72 -18.65 19.55
N THR A 156 12.53 -18.77 18.98
CA THR A 156 11.98 -20.07 18.58
C THR A 156 12.78 -20.66 17.42
N LYS A 157 12.55 -21.92 17.08
CA LYS A 157 13.19 -22.55 15.92
C LYS A 157 12.88 -21.81 14.62
N ARG A 158 11.61 -21.37 14.45
CA ARG A 158 11.18 -20.62 13.26
C ARG A 158 11.81 -19.23 13.20
N GLN A 159 11.88 -18.54 14.33
CA GLN A 159 12.55 -17.25 14.41
C GLN A 159 14.05 -17.34 14.10
N SER A 160 14.73 -18.38 14.63
CA SER A 160 16.13 -18.67 14.30
C SER A 160 16.30 -18.97 12.80
N ARG A 161 15.39 -19.78 12.23
CA ARG A 161 15.40 -20.06 10.79
C ARG A 161 15.21 -18.80 9.95
N GLY A 162 14.36 -17.85 10.38
CA GLY A 162 14.20 -16.54 9.73
C GLY A 162 15.50 -15.74 9.67
N VAL A 163 16.30 -15.77 10.75
CA VAL A 163 17.63 -15.12 10.76
C VAL A 163 18.57 -15.81 9.77
N GLU A 164 18.62 -17.15 9.77
CA GLU A 164 19.45 -17.93 8.84
C GLU A 164 19.10 -17.61 7.38
N VAL A 165 17.81 -17.66 7.01
CA VAL A 165 17.33 -17.40 5.66
C VAL A 165 17.67 -15.97 5.20
N ALA A 166 17.52 -14.98 6.09
CA ALA A 166 17.88 -13.59 5.78
C ALA A 166 19.38 -13.42 5.51
N MET A 167 20.25 -14.25 6.14
CA MET A 167 21.70 -14.24 5.86
C MET A 167 22.06 -15.01 4.58
N GLU A 168 21.35 -16.10 4.29
CA GLU A 168 21.63 -17.01 3.17
C GLU A 168 21.11 -16.50 1.81
N ARG A 169 20.14 -15.58 1.79
CA ARG A 169 19.41 -15.17 0.58
C ARG A 169 19.49 -13.67 0.33
N ASN A 170 19.50 -13.29 -0.95
CA ASN A 170 19.44 -11.88 -1.32
C ASN A 170 18.01 -11.32 -1.26
N LEU A 171 16.99 -12.15 -1.51
CA LEU A 171 15.59 -11.81 -1.30
C LEU A 171 14.98 -12.82 -0.33
N SER A 172 14.35 -12.34 0.74
CA SER A 172 13.64 -13.16 1.71
C SER A 172 12.47 -12.42 2.34
N ILE A 173 11.50 -13.17 2.82
CA ILE A 173 10.28 -12.64 3.45
C ILE A 173 10.11 -13.24 4.84
N ILE A 174 9.74 -12.39 5.80
CA ILE A 174 9.24 -12.82 7.10
C ILE A 174 7.82 -12.29 7.25
N THR A 175 6.87 -13.18 7.45
CA THR A 175 5.46 -12.84 7.68
C THR A 175 4.97 -13.39 9.00
N GLY A 176 3.98 -12.76 9.59
CA GLY A 176 3.32 -13.23 10.80
C GLY A 176 2.48 -12.14 11.44
N GLY A 177 1.46 -12.54 12.18
CA GLY A 177 0.51 -11.65 12.84
C GLY A 177 1.12 -10.79 13.96
N PRO A 178 0.30 -9.96 14.58
CA PRO A 178 0.73 -9.17 15.74
C PRO A 178 1.15 -10.09 16.89
N GLY A 179 2.22 -9.72 17.62
CA GLY A 179 2.71 -10.50 18.77
C GLY A 179 3.52 -11.76 18.44
N THR A 180 3.80 -12.07 17.18
CA THR A 180 4.63 -13.22 16.77
C THR A 180 6.14 -12.99 16.89
N GLY A 181 6.55 -11.78 17.29
CA GLY A 181 7.96 -11.46 17.55
C GLY A 181 8.74 -11.01 16.33
N LYS A 182 8.10 -10.50 15.26
CA LYS A 182 8.78 -9.91 14.09
C LYS A 182 9.89 -8.93 14.48
N THR A 183 9.62 -8.03 15.42
CA THR A 183 10.60 -7.05 15.91
C THR A 183 11.79 -7.69 16.60
N THR A 184 11.57 -8.78 17.34
CA THR A 184 12.64 -9.54 18.02
C THR A 184 13.56 -10.21 17.00
N VAL A 185 12.98 -10.85 15.99
CA VAL A 185 13.72 -11.44 14.87
C VAL A 185 14.49 -10.38 14.09
N LEU A 186 13.89 -9.24 13.83
CA LEU A 186 14.53 -8.12 13.15
C LEU A 186 15.77 -7.63 13.90
N LYS A 187 15.70 -7.47 15.24
CA LYS A 187 16.88 -7.13 16.05
C LYS A 187 18.00 -8.15 15.92
N ALA A 188 17.65 -9.42 15.98
CA ALA A 188 18.62 -10.51 15.82
C ALA A 188 19.27 -10.48 14.44
N ILE A 189 18.50 -10.28 13.36
CA ILE A 189 18.97 -10.17 11.98
C ILE A 189 19.99 -9.03 11.85
N ILE A 190 19.65 -7.84 12.35
CA ILE A 190 20.53 -6.66 12.26
C ILE A 190 21.86 -6.92 12.98
N GLU A 191 21.82 -7.46 14.19
CA GLU A 191 23.04 -7.71 14.97
C GLU A 191 23.90 -8.84 14.39
N VAL A 192 23.27 -9.93 13.91
CA VAL A 192 23.99 -11.02 13.23
C VAL A 192 24.65 -10.48 11.95
N TYR A 193 23.93 -9.69 11.15
CA TYR A 193 24.50 -9.12 9.93
C TYR A 193 25.69 -8.18 10.23
N ARG A 194 25.60 -7.38 11.30
CA ARG A 194 26.72 -6.51 11.74
C ARG A 194 27.96 -7.29 12.17
N ILE A 195 27.78 -8.46 12.78
CA ILE A 195 28.91 -9.33 13.13
C ILE A 195 29.58 -9.89 11.88
N LEU A 196 28.76 -10.36 10.93
CA LEU A 196 29.24 -10.98 9.69
C LEU A 196 29.82 -9.94 8.71
N HIS A 197 29.24 -8.76 8.65
CA HIS A 197 29.53 -7.71 7.67
C HIS A 197 29.68 -6.32 8.33
N PRO A 198 30.73 -6.10 9.14
CA PRO A 198 30.84 -4.89 9.97
C PRO A 198 31.02 -3.58 9.21
N LYS A 199 31.34 -3.65 7.91
CA LYS A 199 31.53 -2.46 7.04
C LYS A 199 30.34 -2.16 6.16
N ASN A 200 29.38 -3.08 6.09
CA ASN A 200 28.25 -2.96 5.19
C ASN A 200 27.17 -2.03 5.75
N ARG A 201 26.51 -1.34 4.83
CA ARG A 201 25.45 -0.39 5.15
C ARG A 201 24.10 -1.10 5.23
N ILE A 202 23.49 -1.06 6.43
CA ILE A 202 22.10 -1.50 6.65
C ILE A 202 21.20 -0.27 6.60
N VAL A 203 20.11 -0.35 5.85
CA VAL A 203 19.07 0.67 5.81
C VAL A 203 17.74 0.05 6.19
N LEU A 204 17.02 0.71 7.10
CA LEU A 204 15.66 0.36 7.49
C LEU A 204 14.69 1.28 6.78
N ALA A 205 13.61 0.70 6.23
CA ALA A 205 12.57 1.47 5.57
C ALA A 205 11.17 0.93 5.89
N ALA A 206 10.16 1.79 5.75
CA ALA A 206 8.75 1.39 5.85
C ALA A 206 7.90 2.27 4.93
N PRO A 207 6.70 1.84 4.52
CA PRO A 207 5.81 2.65 3.69
C PRO A 207 5.36 3.95 4.37
N THR A 208 5.19 3.95 5.68
CA THR A 208 4.66 5.09 6.45
C THR A 208 5.66 5.66 7.44
N GLY A 209 5.55 6.97 7.74
CA GLY A 209 6.38 7.63 8.73
C GLY A 209 6.18 7.12 10.17
N LYS A 210 4.97 6.64 10.51
CA LYS A 210 4.69 6.03 11.83
C LYS A 210 5.42 4.69 11.96
N ALA A 211 5.37 3.85 10.93
CA ALA A 211 6.06 2.57 10.90
C ALA A 211 7.58 2.74 10.95
N SER A 212 8.15 3.67 10.15
CA SER A 212 9.59 3.91 10.16
C SER A 212 10.09 4.39 11.53
N ARG A 213 9.39 5.32 12.19
CA ARG A 213 9.74 5.75 13.56
C ARG A 213 9.68 4.61 14.57
N ARG A 214 8.61 3.78 14.51
CA ARG A 214 8.47 2.60 15.37
C ARG A 214 9.60 1.60 15.14
N MET A 215 9.98 1.39 13.89
CA MET A 215 11.09 0.52 13.50
C MET A 215 12.43 1.03 14.08
N ALA A 216 12.74 2.33 13.95
CA ALA A 216 13.92 2.95 14.54
C ALA A 216 13.95 2.77 16.05
N GLN A 217 12.88 3.12 16.75
CA GLN A 217 12.78 2.99 18.21
C GLN A 217 12.95 1.54 18.68
N SER A 218 12.29 0.60 18.00
CA SER A 218 12.29 -0.79 18.38
C SER A 218 13.62 -1.49 18.15
N THR A 219 14.38 -1.11 17.12
CA THR A 219 15.68 -1.72 16.79
C THR A 219 16.87 -1.02 17.44
N GLY A 220 16.66 0.16 18.02
CA GLY A 220 17.74 1.03 18.53
C GLY A 220 18.60 1.63 17.42
N MET A 221 18.19 1.56 16.15
CA MET A 221 18.85 2.27 15.06
C MET A 221 18.43 3.73 15.07
N LEU A 222 19.40 4.62 14.79
CA LEU A 222 19.15 6.07 14.83
C LEU A 222 18.13 6.51 13.76
N GLU A 223 18.13 5.86 12.60
CA GLU A 223 17.28 6.25 11.47
C GLU A 223 16.63 5.05 10.82
N ALA A 224 15.33 5.18 10.58
CA ALA A 224 14.59 4.41 9.59
C ALA A 224 13.83 5.40 8.70
N LEU A 225 13.85 5.18 7.41
CA LEU A 225 13.30 6.09 6.41
C LEU A 225 11.91 5.62 5.96
N THR A 226 11.11 6.54 5.42
CA THR A 226 10.00 6.08 4.58
C THR A 226 10.54 5.62 3.23
N LEU A 227 9.88 4.66 2.58
CA LEU A 227 10.25 4.23 1.22
C LEU A 227 10.28 5.42 0.26
N HIS A 228 9.31 6.32 0.35
CA HIS A 228 9.28 7.55 -0.44
C HIS A 228 10.52 8.41 -0.21
N SER A 229 10.94 8.59 1.04
CA SER A 229 12.15 9.35 1.37
C SER A 229 13.42 8.66 0.88
N LEU A 230 13.53 7.34 1.08
CA LEU A 230 14.66 6.54 0.61
C LEU A 230 14.82 6.64 -0.91
N LEU A 231 13.71 6.58 -1.63
CA LEU A 231 13.66 6.65 -3.09
C LEU A 231 13.65 8.09 -3.63
N GLY A 232 13.59 9.11 -2.77
CA GLY A 232 13.51 10.51 -3.19
C GLY A 232 12.24 10.86 -3.96
N LEU A 233 11.14 10.20 -3.63
CA LEU A 233 9.83 10.41 -4.25
C LEU A 233 9.11 11.58 -3.57
N GLN A 234 8.46 12.45 -4.36
CA GLN A 234 7.59 13.52 -3.88
C GLN A 234 6.18 13.26 -4.42
N GLY A 235 5.35 12.61 -3.61
CA GLY A 235 4.07 12.07 -4.07
C GLY A 235 4.30 10.99 -5.14
N ASP A 236 3.51 11.03 -6.21
CA ASP A 236 3.66 10.11 -7.35
C ASP A 236 4.76 10.53 -8.34
N PHE A 237 5.57 11.53 -7.99
CA PHE A 237 6.65 12.03 -8.83
C PHE A 237 8.00 11.75 -8.20
N CYS A 238 8.91 11.22 -9.00
CA CYS A 238 10.33 11.17 -8.65
C CYS A 238 11.02 12.46 -9.10
N SER A 239 11.92 13.00 -8.26
CA SER A 239 12.77 14.08 -8.74
C SER A 239 13.62 13.55 -9.91
N LYS A 240 13.62 14.24 -11.06
CA LYS A 240 14.31 13.80 -12.29
C LYS A 240 15.77 13.40 -12.05
N ASP A 241 16.44 14.03 -11.09
CA ASP A 241 17.85 13.76 -10.77
C ASP A 241 18.09 12.46 -9.98
N LYS A 242 17.01 11.82 -9.44
CA LYS A 242 17.12 10.61 -8.64
C LYS A 242 16.42 9.40 -9.26
N GLN A 243 15.76 9.59 -10.40
CA GLN A 243 14.88 8.59 -11.00
C GLN A 243 15.58 7.27 -11.33
N ASP A 244 16.87 7.32 -11.70
CA ASP A 244 17.64 6.15 -12.15
C ASP A 244 18.88 5.86 -11.29
N GLN A 245 19.02 6.51 -10.12
CA GLN A 245 20.18 6.27 -9.29
C GLN A 245 20.03 5.00 -8.46
N PRO A 246 20.97 4.04 -8.57
CA PRO A 246 20.99 2.86 -7.74
C PRO A 246 21.10 3.21 -6.25
N LEU A 247 20.37 2.49 -5.42
CA LEU A 247 20.45 2.64 -3.97
C LEU A 247 21.82 2.17 -3.45
N GLN A 248 22.50 3.03 -2.72
CA GLN A 248 23.79 2.71 -2.09
C GLN A 248 23.52 2.02 -0.75
N VAL A 249 23.16 0.74 -0.79
CA VAL A 249 22.80 -0.05 0.39
C VAL A 249 23.19 -1.50 0.18
N ASP A 250 23.80 -2.12 1.20
CA ASP A 250 24.17 -3.53 1.14
C ASP A 250 23.05 -4.45 1.66
N PHE A 251 22.33 -4.00 2.69
CA PHE A 251 21.18 -4.71 3.22
C PHE A 251 20.02 -3.75 3.50
N LEU A 252 18.96 -3.91 2.73
CA LEU A 252 17.71 -3.16 2.90
C LEU A 252 16.68 -4.02 3.59
N ILE A 253 16.10 -3.49 4.65
CA ILE A 253 15.02 -4.13 5.39
C ILE A 253 13.79 -3.23 5.32
N VAL A 254 12.71 -3.78 4.78
CA VAL A 254 11.43 -3.08 4.63
C VAL A 254 10.40 -3.72 5.56
N ASP A 255 9.90 -2.94 6.53
CA ASP A 255 8.80 -3.37 7.41
C ASP A 255 7.45 -2.86 6.88
N GLU A 256 6.36 -3.50 7.33
CA GLU A 256 4.98 -3.25 6.84
C GLU A 256 4.88 -3.39 5.29
N ALA A 257 5.57 -4.39 4.73
CA ALA A 257 5.67 -4.59 3.28
C ALA A 257 4.32 -4.95 2.62
N SER A 258 3.30 -5.39 3.37
CA SER A 258 1.93 -5.57 2.89
C SER A 258 1.29 -4.29 2.35
N MET A 259 1.77 -3.11 2.78
CA MET A 259 1.29 -1.81 2.30
C MET A 259 2.02 -1.30 1.05
N VAL A 260 2.95 -2.07 0.48
CA VAL A 260 3.73 -1.69 -0.71
C VAL A 260 2.95 -2.09 -1.97
N ASP A 261 2.49 -1.10 -2.75
CA ASP A 261 1.83 -1.30 -4.03
C ASP A 261 2.82 -1.62 -5.17
N MET A 262 2.30 -1.94 -6.35
CA MET A 262 3.14 -2.29 -7.52
C MET A 262 4.05 -1.15 -7.96
N TRP A 263 3.56 0.09 -7.95
CA TRP A 263 4.36 1.24 -8.36
C TRP A 263 5.55 1.46 -7.42
N LEU A 264 5.30 1.43 -6.11
CA LEU A 264 6.35 1.62 -5.10
C LEU A 264 7.34 0.45 -5.09
N ALA A 265 6.84 -0.79 -5.26
CA ALA A 265 7.67 -1.98 -5.42
C ALA A 265 8.57 -1.88 -6.66
N HIS A 266 8.02 -1.47 -7.79
CA HIS A 266 8.80 -1.24 -9.01
C HIS A 266 9.90 -0.21 -8.81
N GLN A 267 9.59 0.94 -8.18
CA GLN A 267 10.58 1.96 -7.85
C GLN A 267 11.66 1.43 -6.90
N LEU A 268 11.32 0.53 -6.00
CA LEU A 268 12.25 -0.10 -5.09
C LEU A 268 13.16 -1.12 -5.81
N PHE A 269 12.56 -2.13 -6.43
CA PHE A 269 13.28 -3.25 -7.01
C PHE A 269 14.22 -2.84 -8.12
N THR A 270 13.80 -1.93 -9.01
CA THR A 270 14.63 -1.47 -10.15
C THR A 270 15.89 -0.72 -9.73
N ARG A 271 15.91 -0.14 -8.52
CA ARG A 271 17.06 0.61 -8.00
C ARG A 271 17.97 -0.19 -7.08
N LEU A 272 17.61 -1.43 -6.74
CA LEU A 272 18.50 -2.31 -5.98
C LEU A 272 19.72 -2.67 -6.83
N GLN A 273 20.91 -2.65 -6.23
CA GLN A 273 22.12 -3.16 -6.86
C GLN A 273 22.10 -4.69 -6.89
N LYS A 274 23.01 -5.26 -7.67
CA LYS A 274 23.08 -6.72 -7.86
C LYS A 274 23.26 -7.46 -6.53
N ASP A 275 24.19 -6.99 -5.70
CA ASP A 275 24.57 -7.65 -4.45
C ASP A 275 23.78 -7.17 -3.23
N THR A 276 22.77 -6.33 -3.41
CA THR A 276 21.93 -5.83 -2.32
C THR A 276 21.05 -6.95 -1.77
N LYS A 277 21.07 -7.14 -0.44
CA LYS A 277 20.08 -7.97 0.24
C LYS A 277 18.80 -7.19 0.50
N LEU A 278 17.67 -7.83 0.27
CA LEU A 278 16.33 -7.31 0.58
C LEU A 278 15.59 -8.28 1.49
N LEU A 279 15.21 -7.79 2.66
CA LEU A 279 14.30 -8.47 3.57
C LEU A 279 12.98 -7.68 3.62
N LEU A 280 11.89 -8.37 3.29
CA LEU A 280 10.53 -7.84 3.43
C LEU A 280 9.90 -8.43 4.70
N LEU A 281 9.45 -7.55 5.60
CA LEU A 281 8.66 -7.93 6.76
C LEU A 281 7.24 -7.41 6.59
N GLY A 282 6.26 -8.22 6.94
CA GLY A 282 4.86 -7.82 6.83
C GLY A 282 3.94 -8.82 7.49
N ASP A 283 2.67 -8.64 7.23
CA ASP A 283 1.61 -9.51 7.69
C ASP A 283 0.59 -9.64 6.56
N VAL A 284 0.41 -10.86 6.04
CA VAL A 284 -0.51 -11.10 4.91
C VAL A 284 -1.98 -10.93 5.29
N ASP A 285 -2.27 -11.00 6.59
CA ASP A 285 -3.63 -10.85 7.12
C ASP A 285 -3.99 -9.39 7.44
N GLN A 286 -3.04 -8.45 7.26
CA GLN A 286 -3.30 -7.02 7.39
C GLN A 286 -3.83 -6.43 6.08
N LEU A 287 -4.37 -5.21 6.18
CA LEU A 287 -4.88 -4.47 5.02
C LEU A 287 -3.81 -4.38 3.92
N GLU A 288 -4.26 -4.62 2.71
CA GLU A 288 -3.47 -4.48 1.50
C GLU A 288 -3.03 -3.03 1.25
N SER A 289 -2.18 -2.84 0.26
CA SER A 289 -1.77 -1.52 -0.20
C SER A 289 -2.97 -0.68 -0.67
N VAL A 290 -2.90 0.63 -0.45
CA VAL A 290 -3.92 1.57 -0.98
C VAL A 290 -3.82 1.70 -2.50
N GLY A 291 -2.61 1.61 -3.06
CA GLY A 291 -2.38 1.57 -4.50
C GLY A 291 -2.57 0.17 -5.08
N ALA A 292 -2.60 0.08 -6.41
CA ALA A 292 -2.85 -1.17 -7.12
C ALA A 292 -1.71 -2.18 -6.96
N GLY A 293 -2.09 -3.44 -6.80
CA GLY A 293 -1.19 -4.59 -6.75
C GLY A 293 -0.76 -4.98 -5.33
N ASN A 294 -0.94 -6.25 -4.99
CA ASN A 294 -0.56 -6.84 -3.70
C ASN A 294 0.77 -7.61 -3.83
N VAL A 295 1.87 -6.87 -4.02
CA VAL A 295 3.19 -7.45 -4.31
C VAL A 295 3.67 -8.39 -3.22
N PHE A 296 3.42 -8.07 -1.95
CA PHE A 296 3.86 -8.89 -0.82
C PHE A 296 3.18 -10.26 -0.82
N ALA A 297 1.86 -10.30 -0.98
CA ALA A 297 1.11 -11.55 -1.05
C ALA A 297 1.44 -12.36 -2.31
N GLU A 298 1.61 -11.70 -3.47
CA GLU A 298 1.99 -12.35 -4.73
C GLU A 298 3.39 -12.98 -4.65
N LEU A 299 4.36 -12.30 -4.06
CA LEU A 299 5.70 -12.88 -3.82
C LEU A 299 5.64 -14.12 -2.92
N ILE A 300 4.82 -14.09 -1.87
CA ILE A 300 4.59 -15.26 -0.99
C ILE A 300 3.87 -16.36 -1.76
N GLY A 301 2.78 -16.04 -2.46
CA GLY A 301 1.97 -16.98 -3.24
C GLY A 301 2.71 -17.64 -4.40
N SER A 302 3.77 -17.00 -4.90
CA SER A 302 4.64 -17.56 -5.95
C SER A 302 5.32 -18.87 -5.53
N GLY A 303 5.53 -19.09 -4.24
CA GLY A 303 6.22 -20.26 -3.69
C GLY A 303 7.71 -20.35 -4.01
N ILE A 304 8.29 -19.38 -4.72
CA ILE A 304 9.73 -19.37 -5.10
C ILE A 304 10.58 -18.48 -4.19
N VAL A 305 9.98 -17.47 -3.58
CA VAL A 305 10.66 -16.59 -2.61
C VAL A 305 10.75 -17.32 -1.27
N PRO A 306 11.92 -17.36 -0.61
CA PRO A 306 12.06 -17.93 0.72
C PRO A 306 11.24 -17.16 1.75
N VAL A 307 10.23 -17.81 2.32
CA VAL A 307 9.31 -17.23 3.30
C VAL A 307 9.48 -17.90 4.65
N THR A 308 9.60 -17.10 5.70
CA THR A 308 9.53 -17.57 7.09
C THR A 308 8.23 -17.07 7.71
N VAL A 309 7.34 -18.02 8.05
CA VAL A 309 6.07 -17.71 8.71
C VAL A 309 6.25 -17.81 10.22
N LEU A 310 6.00 -16.72 10.92
CA LEU A 310 5.99 -16.65 12.39
C LEU A 310 4.55 -16.81 12.89
N ASP A 311 4.21 -17.97 13.38
CA ASP A 311 2.87 -18.34 13.82
C ASP A 311 2.73 -18.54 15.34
N GLU A 312 3.85 -18.51 16.06
CA GLU A 312 3.83 -18.63 17.52
C GLU A 312 3.49 -17.27 18.15
N ILE A 313 2.30 -17.19 18.75
CA ILE A 313 1.88 -16.01 19.52
C ILE A 313 2.49 -16.08 20.91
N PHE A 314 3.29 -15.06 21.29
CA PHE A 314 3.91 -15.01 22.61
C PHE A 314 2.89 -14.70 23.72
N ARG A 315 3.21 -15.18 24.94
CA ARG A 315 2.34 -15.29 26.12
C ARG A 315 1.53 -14.04 26.50
N GLN A 316 2.00 -12.83 26.18
CA GLN A 316 1.29 -11.57 26.47
C GLN A 316 0.06 -11.32 25.59
N SER A 317 -0.04 -12.00 24.46
CA SER A 317 -1.19 -11.88 23.54
C SER A 317 -2.11 -13.10 23.59
N LYS A 318 -1.74 -14.19 24.29
CA LYS A 318 -2.60 -15.39 24.38
C LYS A 318 -3.88 -15.18 25.19
N ASP A 319 -3.87 -14.22 26.09
CA ASP A 319 -5.03 -13.89 26.93
C ASP A 319 -5.81 -12.68 26.40
N SER A 320 -5.38 -12.08 25.28
CA SER A 320 -6.04 -10.93 24.68
C SER A 320 -7.14 -11.36 23.70
N LEU A 321 -8.37 -10.93 23.97
CA LEU A 321 -9.51 -11.12 23.09
C LEU A 321 -9.29 -10.42 21.73
N ILE A 322 -8.50 -9.34 21.68
CA ILE A 322 -8.16 -8.65 20.46
C ILE A 322 -7.43 -9.60 19.50
N ALA A 323 -6.37 -10.27 19.96
CA ALA A 323 -5.61 -11.20 19.12
C ALA A 323 -6.44 -12.44 18.73
N TYR A 324 -7.28 -12.91 19.65
CA TYR A 324 -8.15 -14.06 19.42
C TYR A 324 -9.22 -13.76 18.38
N ASN A 325 -9.92 -12.63 18.53
CA ASN A 325 -10.95 -12.20 17.60
C ASN A 325 -10.38 -11.82 16.22
N ALA A 326 -9.17 -11.25 16.16
CA ALA A 326 -8.52 -10.98 14.89
C ALA A 326 -8.34 -12.26 14.05
N LYS A 327 -7.98 -13.38 14.68
CA LYS A 327 -7.89 -14.67 14.00
C LYS A 327 -9.27 -15.13 13.47
N PHE A 328 -10.33 -15.01 14.28
CA PHE A 328 -11.68 -15.37 13.86
C PHE A 328 -12.18 -14.50 12.69
N ILE A 329 -11.90 -13.20 12.73
CA ILE A 329 -12.25 -12.30 11.63
C ILE A 329 -11.55 -12.72 10.33
N ASN A 330 -10.27 -13.09 10.39
CA ASN A 330 -9.53 -13.59 9.22
C ASN A 330 -10.07 -14.94 8.70
N GLU A 331 -10.62 -15.76 9.59
CA GLU A 331 -11.28 -17.03 9.23
C GLU A 331 -12.77 -16.84 8.82
N GLU A 332 -13.22 -15.59 8.62
CA GLU A 332 -14.62 -15.23 8.31
C GLU A 332 -15.62 -15.70 9.36
N ASN A 333 -15.17 -15.95 10.58
CA ASN A 333 -16.00 -16.39 11.69
C ASN A 333 -16.58 -15.17 12.44
N SER A 334 -17.90 -15.04 12.42
CA SER A 334 -18.63 -13.94 13.09
C SER A 334 -18.82 -14.13 14.59
N SER A 335 -18.44 -15.28 15.17
CA SER A 335 -18.60 -15.59 16.60
C SER A 335 -17.50 -14.95 17.42
N LEU A 336 -17.57 -13.63 17.64
CA LEU A 336 -16.56 -12.88 18.39
C LEU A 336 -16.80 -12.96 19.91
N PHE A 337 -15.73 -12.91 20.68
CA PHE A 337 -15.75 -12.87 22.14
C PHE A 337 -15.58 -11.44 22.64
N TYR A 338 -16.40 -11.05 23.60
CA TYR A 338 -16.40 -9.70 24.17
C TYR A 338 -15.96 -9.75 25.63
N GLY A 339 -15.22 -8.74 26.07
CA GLY A 339 -14.69 -8.62 27.42
C GLY A 339 -14.03 -7.26 27.65
N PRO A 340 -13.22 -7.11 28.70
CA PRO A 340 -12.65 -5.83 29.06
C PRO A 340 -11.74 -5.20 27.99
N ASP A 341 -11.02 -6.01 27.21
CA ASP A 341 -10.08 -5.59 26.19
C ASP A 341 -10.65 -5.61 24.76
N PHE A 342 -11.88 -6.11 24.56
CA PHE A 342 -12.56 -6.11 23.28
C PHE A 342 -14.07 -5.97 23.46
N GLN A 343 -14.61 -4.80 23.11
CA GLN A 343 -16.00 -4.48 23.32
C GLN A 343 -16.68 -4.09 22.01
N PHE A 344 -17.97 -4.37 21.90
CA PHE A 344 -18.83 -3.90 20.83
C PHE A 344 -19.88 -2.96 21.39
N VAL A 345 -19.95 -1.75 20.84
CA VAL A 345 -20.93 -0.74 21.23
C VAL A 345 -21.80 -0.44 20.01
N LYS A 346 -23.12 -0.69 20.12
CA LYS A 346 -24.06 -0.47 19.05
C LYS A 346 -24.48 0.99 19.00
N ALA A 347 -24.54 1.57 17.81
CA ALA A 347 -25.13 2.87 17.53
C ALA A 347 -26.14 2.75 16.39
N GLU A 348 -27.24 3.50 16.44
CA GLU A 348 -28.31 3.46 15.44
C GLU A 348 -28.01 4.35 14.22
N ASN A 349 -27.16 5.38 14.42
CA ASN A 349 -26.76 6.34 13.39
C ASN A 349 -25.38 6.92 13.67
N GLN A 350 -24.87 7.75 12.75
CA GLN A 350 -23.53 8.34 12.87
C GLN A 350 -23.41 9.39 13.97
N GLU A 351 -24.49 10.13 14.28
CA GLU A 351 -24.50 11.11 15.36
C GLU A 351 -24.34 10.43 16.72
N GLU A 352 -25.09 9.35 16.93
CA GLU A 352 -25.00 8.53 18.15
C GLU A 352 -23.62 7.87 18.26
N ALA A 353 -23.09 7.34 17.15
CA ALA A 353 -21.76 6.76 17.12
C ALA A 353 -20.68 7.78 17.48
N ALA A 354 -20.76 9.00 16.95
CA ALA A 354 -19.82 10.08 17.25
C ALA A 354 -19.86 10.50 18.73
N ALA A 355 -21.07 10.62 19.30
CA ALA A 355 -21.26 10.95 20.70
C ALA A 355 -20.68 9.86 21.64
N GLN A 356 -20.97 8.60 21.34
CA GLN A 356 -20.45 7.46 22.12
C GLN A 356 -18.91 7.35 22.01
N ILE A 357 -18.34 7.56 20.81
CA ILE A 357 -16.88 7.58 20.61
C ILE A 357 -16.24 8.72 21.41
N GLN A 358 -16.84 9.91 21.38
CA GLN A 358 -16.36 11.05 22.18
C GLN A 358 -16.36 10.74 23.67
N GLU A 359 -17.46 10.21 24.20
CA GLU A 359 -17.59 9.83 25.61
C GLU A 359 -16.53 8.81 26.01
N LEU A 360 -16.39 7.72 25.23
CA LEU A 360 -15.39 6.69 25.45
C LEU A 360 -13.97 7.27 25.43
N TYR A 361 -13.65 8.08 24.42
CA TYR A 361 -12.33 8.69 24.28
C TYR A 361 -11.99 9.61 25.47
N LEU A 362 -12.92 10.45 25.89
CA LEU A 362 -12.71 11.36 27.02
C LEU A 362 -12.59 10.62 28.35
N ARG A 363 -13.31 9.51 28.52
CA ARG A 363 -13.18 8.64 29.68
C ARG A 363 -11.80 7.99 29.75
N GLU A 364 -11.36 7.36 28.66
CA GLU A 364 -10.07 6.69 28.61
C GLU A 364 -8.89 7.68 28.71
N LEU A 365 -9.10 8.95 28.30
CA LEU A 365 -8.08 9.99 28.40
C LEU A 365 -7.78 10.41 29.85
N GLN A 366 -8.64 10.05 30.82
CA GLN A 366 -8.37 10.33 32.24
C GLN A 366 -7.21 9.49 32.77
N ASP A 367 -7.04 8.26 32.24
CA ASP A 367 -6.04 7.30 32.71
C ASP A 367 -4.87 7.11 31.71
N THR A 368 -4.98 7.67 30.50
CA THR A 368 -4.00 7.51 29.43
C THR A 368 -3.63 8.84 28.76
N SER A 369 -2.52 8.86 28.02
CA SER A 369 -2.11 10.03 27.25
C SER A 369 -2.70 10.02 25.84
N ILE A 370 -2.88 11.20 25.22
CA ILE A 370 -3.35 11.37 23.83
C ILE A 370 -2.55 10.49 22.83
N GLY A 371 -1.24 10.33 23.06
CA GLY A 371 -0.40 9.52 22.19
C GLY A 371 -0.65 8.01 22.27
N GLN A 372 -1.37 7.55 23.29
CA GLN A 372 -1.68 6.12 23.52
C GLN A 372 -3.10 5.76 23.08
N LEU A 373 -3.97 6.76 22.81
CA LEU A 373 -5.32 6.56 22.32
C LEU A 373 -5.41 6.87 20.85
N GLN A 374 -6.15 6.04 20.10
CA GLN A 374 -6.39 6.27 18.68
C GLN A 374 -7.80 5.87 18.29
N ILE A 375 -8.47 6.75 17.54
CA ILE A 375 -9.74 6.47 16.89
C ILE A 375 -9.47 6.15 15.43
N ILE A 376 -10.08 5.09 14.91
CA ILE A 376 -10.03 4.70 13.49
C ILE A 376 -11.43 4.81 12.95
N SER A 377 -11.62 5.54 11.85
CA SER A 377 -12.87 5.65 11.13
C SER A 377 -12.68 5.26 9.66
N PRO A 378 -13.63 4.51 9.07
CA PRO A 378 -13.58 4.14 7.65
C PRO A 378 -13.83 5.36 6.74
N TYR A 379 -14.45 6.43 7.25
CA TYR A 379 -14.77 7.63 6.49
C TYR A 379 -13.87 8.80 6.90
N ARG A 380 -13.38 9.55 5.91
CA ARG A 380 -12.57 10.73 6.16
C ARG A 380 -13.45 11.98 6.39
N THR A 381 -14.48 12.17 5.56
CA THR A 381 -15.28 13.40 5.51
C THR A 381 -16.78 13.19 5.66
N ASP A 382 -17.28 11.98 5.39
CA ASP A 382 -18.73 11.74 5.31
C ASP A 382 -19.32 11.40 6.68
N GLY A 383 -20.11 12.32 7.21
CA GLY A 383 -20.86 12.20 8.47
C GLY A 383 -20.06 12.55 9.73
N GLU A 384 -20.76 12.55 10.85
CA GLU A 384 -20.26 12.98 12.17
C GLU A 384 -19.22 12.01 12.74
N ALA A 385 -19.37 10.71 12.46
CA ALA A 385 -18.40 9.67 12.85
C ALA A 385 -17.21 9.54 11.90
N SER A 386 -17.06 10.47 10.94
CA SER A 386 -15.87 10.55 10.08
C SER A 386 -14.64 11.05 10.86
N SER A 387 -13.45 10.77 10.34
CA SER A 387 -12.20 11.25 10.95
C SER A 387 -12.18 12.77 11.15
N ASN A 388 -12.70 13.55 10.18
CA ASN A 388 -12.77 15.00 10.31
C ASN A 388 -13.82 15.43 11.32
N GLY A 389 -15.00 14.80 11.33
CA GLY A 389 -16.07 15.08 12.30
C GLY A 389 -15.62 14.80 13.73
N LEU A 390 -15.07 13.61 13.99
CA LEU A 390 -14.58 13.23 15.31
C LEU A 390 -13.40 14.12 15.78
N ASN A 391 -12.48 14.47 14.89
CA ASN A 391 -11.39 15.38 15.22
C ASN A 391 -11.92 16.78 15.61
N ALA A 392 -12.90 17.31 14.90
CA ALA A 392 -13.51 18.59 15.24
C ALA A 392 -14.20 18.52 16.62
N LEU A 393 -15.03 17.49 16.84
CA LEU A 393 -15.79 17.28 18.06
C LEU A 393 -14.88 17.10 19.30
N ILE A 394 -13.87 16.27 19.22
CA ILE A 394 -12.95 15.97 20.33
C ILE A 394 -12.02 17.14 20.61
N ARG A 395 -11.55 17.84 19.56
CA ARG A 395 -10.65 18.97 19.69
C ARG A 395 -11.24 20.10 20.51
N GLU A 396 -12.53 20.40 20.34
CA GLU A 396 -13.22 21.46 21.14
C GLU A 396 -13.16 21.18 22.64
N THR A 397 -13.15 19.91 23.03
CA THR A 397 -13.11 19.50 24.42
C THR A 397 -11.70 19.34 24.98
N VAL A 398 -10.79 18.70 24.19
CA VAL A 398 -9.45 18.32 24.66
C VAL A 398 -8.43 19.44 24.48
N ASN A 399 -8.58 20.25 23.44
CA ASN A 399 -7.69 21.38 23.14
C ASN A 399 -8.50 22.56 22.62
N PRO A 400 -9.33 23.21 23.48
CA PRO A 400 -10.11 24.35 23.08
C PRO A 400 -9.16 25.48 22.66
N HIS A 401 -9.35 26.02 21.48
CA HIS A 401 -8.56 27.14 20.99
C HIS A 401 -8.94 28.41 21.80
N THR A 402 -8.05 28.80 22.67
CA THR A 402 -8.12 30.10 23.35
C THR A 402 -7.61 31.26 22.50
N GLU A 403 -6.79 30.96 21.46
CA GLU A 403 -6.30 31.99 20.53
C GLU A 403 -6.29 31.44 19.09
N LYS A 404 -6.72 32.27 18.14
CA LYS A 404 -6.54 31.98 16.71
C LYS A 404 -5.04 31.96 16.42
N ILE A 405 -4.50 30.82 16.05
CA ILE A 405 -3.12 30.76 15.53
C ILE A 405 -3.08 31.68 14.30
N PRO A 406 -2.24 32.71 14.27
CA PRO A 406 -2.15 33.61 13.14
C PRO A 406 -1.80 32.81 11.89
N GLU A 407 -2.60 32.96 10.84
CA GLU A 407 -2.25 32.43 9.52
C GLU A 407 -1.06 33.27 9.00
N VAL A 408 0.11 32.67 8.93
CA VAL A 408 1.29 33.32 8.33
C VAL A 408 1.26 33.00 6.83
N ALA A 409 0.91 33.99 6.05
CA ALA A 409 1.02 33.90 4.59
C ALA A 409 2.47 34.15 4.15
N PHE A 410 3.10 33.15 3.56
CA PHE A 410 4.37 33.30 2.83
C PHE A 410 4.09 33.09 1.34
N GLY A 411 3.94 34.18 0.61
CA GLY A 411 3.53 34.16 -0.77
C GLY A 411 2.11 33.62 -0.96
N GLU A 412 1.85 32.77 -1.95
CA GLU A 412 0.55 32.16 -2.22
C GLU A 412 0.25 30.89 -1.40
N ARG A 413 1.09 30.54 -0.42
CA ARG A 413 0.93 29.34 0.41
C ARG A 413 0.64 29.72 1.85
N ILE A 414 -0.51 29.25 2.36
CA ILE A 414 -0.92 29.38 3.76
C ILE A 414 -0.35 28.17 4.52
N PHE A 415 0.54 28.41 5.48
CA PHE A 415 1.03 27.38 6.41
C PHE A 415 0.25 27.50 7.73
N ARG A 416 -0.38 26.40 8.14
CA ARG A 416 -0.92 26.26 9.50
C ARG A 416 0.15 25.58 10.36
N LEU A 417 0.62 26.29 11.36
CA LEU A 417 1.44 25.69 12.41
C LEU A 417 0.51 24.92 13.35
N HIS A 418 0.70 23.60 13.44
CA HIS A 418 0.00 22.72 14.38
C HIS A 418 0.79 22.56 15.66
#